data_52ce38ff475d5d2baba195cc6e83e84d
#
_entry.id   52ce38ff475d5d2baba195cc6e83e84d
#
_cell.length_a   1.000
_cell.length_b   1.000
_cell.length_c   1.000
_cell.angle_alpha   90.00
_cell.angle_beta   90.00
_cell.angle_gamma   90.00
#
_symmetry.space_group_name_H-M   'P 1'
#
loop_
_entity.id
_entity.type
_entity.pdbx_description
1 polymer ?
#
loop_
_entity_poly.entity_id
_entity_poly.type
_entity_poly.pdbx_seq_one_letter_code
_entity_poly.pdbx_strand_id
1 'polypeptide(L)'
;TGSAQVNPYEVVGPTFQTGGFGWSTSTWNTSTWNTPRSTTNVVLDPGLWSLDNFGQILVATIHNGRTFTWNAGAANPTTNRAAVMSGAPTKTRLTQVSDRDRHVFHFGTETTIGDTLTQDPMFIRFSNQEDFTTYQPTATNTAGTFRLDKGNEIIGAVSGKDYTLVLTD
;
A
#
# COMPACT_ATOMS: atom_id res chain seq x y z
N THR A 1 -32.97 15.35 -13.26
CA THR A 1 -32.13 16.29 -12.48
C THR A 1 -31.17 15.47 -11.66
N GLY A 2 -29.99 15.15 -12.25
CA GLY A 2 -28.92 14.46 -11.55
C GLY A 2 -28.25 15.43 -10.59
N SER A 3 -28.30 15.13 -9.34
CA SER A 3 -27.51 15.78 -8.30
C SER A 3 -26.07 15.29 -8.44
N ALA A 4 -25.19 16.10 -8.99
CA ALA A 4 -23.77 15.83 -8.96
C ALA A 4 -23.31 15.98 -7.49
N GLN A 5 -23.11 14.88 -6.81
CA GLN A 5 -22.36 14.90 -5.55
C GLN A 5 -20.89 15.06 -5.89
N VAL A 6 -20.41 16.26 -5.73
CA VAL A 6 -18.98 16.51 -5.62
C VAL A 6 -18.57 16.00 -4.24
N ASN A 7 -17.97 14.82 -4.19
CA ASN A 7 -17.28 14.44 -2.96
C ASN A 7 -16.19 15.50 -2.71
N PRO A 8 -16.21 16.21 -1.60
CA PRO A 8 -15.15 17.14 -1.30
C PRO A 8 -13.84 16.35 -1.33
N TYR A 9 -12.90 16.84 -2.11
CA TYR A 9 -11.53 16.38 -2.09
C TYR A 9 -11.03 16.57 -0.65
N GLU A 10 -10.95 15.48 0.06
CA GLU A 10 -10.36 15.50 1.39
C GLU A 10 -8.87 15.70 1.18
N VAL A 11 -8.40 16.88 1.54
CA VAL A 11 -6.96 17.14 1.60
C VAL A 11 -6.40 16.10 2.57
N VAL A 12 -5.66 15.15 2.03
CA VAL A 12 -4.91 14.19 2.84
C VAL A 12 -3.79 14.97 3.50
N GLY A 13 -4.16 15.78 4.46
CA GLY A 13 -3.24 16.39 5.40
C GLY A 13 -2.58 15.27 6.22
N PRO A 14 -1.61 15.59 7.05
CA PRO A 14 -0.92 14.60 7.87
C PRO A 14 -1.96 13.75 8.60
N THR A 15 -1.95 12.46 8.31
CA THR A 15 -2.94 11.48 8.80
C THR A 15 -2.94 11.39 10.31
N PHE A 16 -1.92 11.98 10.93
CA PHE A 16 -1.76 11.99 12.36
C PHE A 16 -1.03 13.27 12.77
N GLN A 17 -1.46 13.84 13.83
CA GLN A 17 -0.80 14.97 14.46
C GLN A 17 -0.44 14.56 15.88
N THR A 18 0.82 14.69 16.24
CA THR A 18 1.21 14.52 17.63
C THR A 18 0.39 15.49 18.46
N GLY A 19 -0.39 14.99 19.38
CA GLY A 19 -0.98 15.83 20.39
C GLY A 19 0.17 16.58 21.07
N GLY A 20 0.32 17.87 20.78
CA GLY A 20 1.39 18.67 21.34
C GLY A 20 1.33 18.59 22.86
N PHE A 21 2.49 18.56 23.51
CA PHE A 21 2.58 18.78 24.95
C PHE A 21 2.37 20.28 25.19
N GLY A 22 1.29 20.65 25.83
CA GLY A 22 1.06 22.04 26.17
C GLY A 22 -0.38 22.39 26.47
N TRP A 23 -0.58 23.60 26.94
CA TRP A 23 -1.89 24.17 27.18
C TRP A 23 -2.65 24.31 25.85
N SER A 24 -3.92 23.96 25.85
CA SER A 24 -4.79 24.05 24.67
C SER A 24 -4.58 22.99 23.56
N THR A 25 -3.80 21.94 23.78
CA THR A 25 -3.56 20.90 22.78
C THR A 25 -4.56 19.74 22.81
N SER A 26 -5.56 19.78 23.71
CA SER A 26 -6.58 18.73 23.87
C SER A 26 -7.74 19.24 24.71
N THR A 27 -8.83 18.49 24.73
CA THR A 27 -9.97 18.74 25.60
C THR A 27 -9.57 18.71 27.08
N TRP A 28 -10.13 19.65 27.85
CA TRP A 28 -9.98 19.72 29.28
C TRP A 28 -10.58 18.48 29.95
N ASN A 29 -9.97 18.03 31.04
CA ASN A 29 -10.49 16.94 31.87
C ASN A 29 -10.39 15.53 31.25
N THR A 30 -9.43 15.30 30.34
CA THR A 30 -9.23 13.99 29.71
C THR A 30 -8.13 13.15 30.36
N SER A 31 -7.46 13.65 31.41
CA SER A 31 -6.38 12.93 32.12
C SER A 31 -6.29 13.41 33.55
N THR A 32 -5.69 12.58 34.40
CA THR A 32 -5.37 12.95 35.80
C THR A 32 -4.07 13.74 35.87
N TRP A 33 -3.96 14.60 36.88
CA TRP A 33 -2.70 15.31 37.21
C TRP A 33 -1.57 14.28 37.40
N ASN A 34 -0.41 14.59 36.83
CA ASN A 34 0.78 13.75 36.90
C ASN A 34 0.74 12.42 36.10
N THR A 35 -0.21 12.25 35.21
CA THR A 35 -0.21 11.13 34.26
C THR A 35 0.19 11.66 32.87
N PRO A 36 1.37 11.27 32.33
CA PRO A 36 1.72 11.62 30.97
C PRO A 36 0.64 11.12 30.02
N ARG A 37 0.27 11.94 29.04
CA ARG A 37 -0.58 11.46 27.94
C ARG A 37 0.10 10.32 27.21
N SER A 38 -0.71 9.36 26.84
CA SER A 38 -0.29 8.39 25.84
C SER A 38 0.19 9.15 24.60
N THR A 39 1.48 9.10 24.32
CA THR A 39 2.05 9.49 23.05
C THR A 39 1.62 8.47 22.02
N THR A 40 0.39 8.59 21.53
CA THR A 40 0.03 7.89 20.33
C THR A 40 0.88 8.52 19.25
N ASN A 41 1.89 7.81 18.81
CA ASN A 41 2.82 8.25 17.80
C ASN A 41 2.03 8.54 16.53
N VAL A 42 2.03 9.78 16.23
CA VAL A 42 1.51 10.32 15.01
C VAL A 42 2.66 10.34 14.03
N VAL A 43 2.69 9.35 13.20
CA VAL A 43 3.63 9.34 12.09
C VAL A 43 3.13 10.33 11.06
N LEU A 44 3.73 11.51 11.02
CA LEU A 44 3.62 12.46 9.94
C LEU A 44 4.50 11.98 8.78
N ASP A 45 4.23 10.80 8.29
CA ASP A 45 4.84 10.37 7.05
C ASP A 45 3.88 10.79 5.92
N PRO A 46 4.28 11.72 5.05
CA PRO A 46 3.47 12.00 3.88
C PRO A 46 3.33 10.71 3.11
N GLY A 47 2.14 10.15 3.08
CA GLY A 47 1.87 8.87 2.44
C GLY A 47 2.24 8.93 0.97
N LEU A 48 3.39 8.35 0.62
CA LEU A 48 3.76 8.13 -0.77
C LEU A 48 2.93 6.97 -1.32
N TRP A 49 2.28 7.20 -2.44
CA TRP A 49 1.46 6.20 -3.10
C TRP A 49 2.13 5.74 -4.39
N SER A 50 2.21 4.44 -4.60
CA SER A 50 2.42 3.85 -5.91
C SER A 50 1.07 3.48 -6.52
N LEU A 51 0.85 3.89 -7.75
CA LEU A 51 -0.41 3.69 -8.46
C LEU A 51 -0.12 2.99 -9.77
N ASP A 52 -0.89 1.95 -10.08
CA ASP A 52 -0.80 1.24 -11.35
C ASP A 52 -2.17 0.62 -11.71
N ASN A 53 -2.32 0.14 -12.93
CA ASN A 53 -3.57 -0.37 -13.44
C ASN A 53 -3.49 -1.87 -13.79
N PHE A 54 -4.41 -2.63 -13.25
CA PHE A 54 -4.67 -4.00 -13.66
C PHE A 54 -5.95 -4.03 -14.53
N GLY A 55 -5.81 -3.65 -15.80
CA GLY A 55 -6.96 -3.42 -16.67
C GLY A 55 -7.79 -2.23 -16.20
N GLN A 56 -9.05 -2.47 -15.82
CA GLN A 56 -9.95 -1.44 -15.26
C GLN A 56 -9.82 -1.28 -13.74
N ILE A 57 -8.98 -2.06 -13.10
CA ILE A 57 -8.79 -2.03 -11.67
C ILE A 57 -7.55 -1.21 -11.35
N LEU A 58 -7.74 -0.12 -10.62
CA LEU A 58 -6.64 0.64 -10.04
C LEU A 58 -6.04 -0.14 -8.88
N VAL A 59 -4.75 -0.32 -8.90
CA VAL A 59 -3.94 -0.86 -7.79
C VAL A 59 -3.22 0.31 -7.15
N ALA A 60 -3.45 0.52 -5.87
CA ALA A 60 -2.89 1.63 -5.11
C ALA A 60 -2.24 1.13 -3.82
N THR A 61 -0.96 1.42 -3.64
CA THR A 61 -0.22 1.00 -2.46
C THR A 61 0.36 2.21 -1.74
N ILE A 62 0.09 2.30 -0.45
CA ILE A 62 0.76 3.26 0.41
C ILE A 62 2.13 2.71 0.82
N HIS A 63 3.16 3.54 0.75
CA HIS A 63 4.52 3.17 1.13
C HIS A 63 4.57 2.58 2.55
N ASN A 64 5.20 1.41 2.69
CA ASN A 64 5.24 0.63 3.93
C ASN A 64 3.86 0.26 4.51
N GLY A 65 2.85 0.15 3.66
CA GLY A 65 1.50 -0.18 4.05
C GLY A 65 0.82 -1.17 3.13
N ARG A 66 -0.51 -1.17 3.17
CA ARG A 66 -1.35 -2.10 2.43
C ARG A 66 -1.58 -1.63 1.00
N THR A 67 -1.92 -2.60 0.16
CA THR A 67 -2.37 -2.38 -1.21
C THR A 67 -3.90 -2.38 -1.26
N PHE A 68 -4.44 -1.47 -2.03
CA PHE A 68 -5.87 -1.29 -2.25
C PHE A 68 -6.20 -1.46 -3.72
N THR A 69 -7.42 -1.87 -4.00
CA THR A 69 -7.97 -1.95 -5.35
C THR A 69 -9.23 -1.13 -5.46
N TRP A 70 -9.40 -0.48 -6.61
CA TRP A 70 -10.63 0.20 -6.97
C TRP A 70 -11.01 -0.14 -8.41
N ASN A 71 -12.26 -0.60 -8.61
CA ASN A 71 -12.72 -1.03 -9.92
C ASN A 71 -13.48 0.10 -10.63
N ALA A 72 -12.85 0.66 -11.65
CA ALA A 72 -13.46 1.69 -12.51
C ALA A 72 -14.60 1.14 -13.38
N GLY A 73 -14.60 -0.16 -13.69
CA GLY A 73 -15.63 -0.84 -14.47
C GLY A 73 -16.85 -1.30 -13.67
N ALA A 74 -16.90 -1.04 -12.36
CA ALA A 74 -18.06 -1.39 -11.54
C ALA A 74 -19.30 -0.58 -11.94
N ALA A 75 -20.48 -1.10 -11.66
CA ALA A 75 -21.77 -0.46 -12.03
C ALA A 75 -21.92 0.95 -11.43
N ASN A 76 -21.32 1.21 -10.28
CA ASN A 76 -21.33 2.52 -9.60
C ASN A 76 -19.93 2.88 -9.08
N PRO A 77 -18.96 3.18 -9.95
CA PRO A 77 -17.59 3.40 -9.53
C PRO A 77 -17.43 4.63 -8.61
N THR A 78 -18.27 5.64 -8.78
CA THR A 78 -18.21 6.88 -7.97
C THR A 78 -18.70 6.71 -6.54
N THR A 79 -19.46 5.65 -6.24
CA THR A 79 -19.98 5.35 -4.90
C THR A 79 -19.17 4.26 -4.21
N ASN A 80 -18.43 3.48 -4.96
CA ASN A 80 -17.61 2.41 -4.42
C ASN A 80 -16.25 2.96 -3.97
N ARG A 81 -15.90 2.70 -2.73
CA ARG A 81 -14.56 3.03 -2.20
C ARG A 81 -13.56 1.95 -2.58
N ALA A 82 -12.29 2.32 -2.60
CA ALA A 82 -11.21 1.35 -2.70
C ALA A 82 -11.27 0.35 -1.54
N ALA A 83 -11.04 -0.92 -1.84
CA ALA A 83 -10.99 -1.99 -0.88
C ALA A 83 -9.56 -2.52 -0.73
N VAL A 84 -9.23 -3.09 0.42
CA VAL A 84 -7.95 -3.76 0.61
C VAL A 84 -7.85 -4.94 -0.37
N MET A 85 -6.73 -5.04 -1.07
CA MET A 85 -6.47 -6.14 -2.00
C MET A 85 -6.39 -7.46 -1.23
N SER A 86 -7.26 -8.40 -1.62
CA SER A 86 -7.31 -9.72 -0.97
C SER A 86 -6.06 -10.54 -1.29
N GLY A 87 -5.56 -11.28 -0.31
CA GLY A 87 -4.40 -12.17 -0.47
C GLY A 87 -3.05 -11.47 -0.62
N ALA A 88 -3.03 -10.16 -0.82
CA ALA A 88 -1.80 -9.38 -0.94
C ALA A 88 -1.07 -9.24 0.41
N PRO A 89 0.25 -8.99 0.37
CA PRO A 89 1.00 -8.63 1.55
C PRO A 89 0.40 -7.43 2.27
N THR A 90 0.52 -7.39 3.59
CA THR A 90 -0.04 -6.32 4.42
C THR A 90 0.90 -5.13 4.58
N LYS A 91 2.18 -5.33 4.21
CA LYS A 91 3.20 -4.30 4.27
C LYS A 91 4.13 -4.40 3.06
N THR A 92 4.12 -3.39 2.21
CA THR A 92 4.95 -3.32 1.01
C THR A 92 5.37 -1.88 0.74
N ARG A 93 6.51 -1.69 0.09
CA ARG A 93 7.04 -0.35 -0.20
C ARG A 93 6.40 0.25 -1.44
N LEU A 94 6.34 -0.53 -2.51
CA LEU A 94 5.70 -0.13 -3.75
C LEU A 94 5.16 -1.34 -4.50
N THR A 95 4.22 -1.09 -5.40
CA THR A 95 3.65 -2.10 -6.29
C THR A 95 3.72 -1.65 -7.74
N GLN A 96 3.74 -2.61 -8.62
CA GLN A 96 3.71 -2.41 -10.05
C GLN A 96 3.00 -3.59 -10.72
N VAL A 97 2.30 -3.32 -11.81
CA VAL A 97 1.68 -4.33 -12.67
C VAL A 97 2.58 -4.57 -13.87
N SER A 98 2.83 -5.84 -14.20
CA SER A 98 3.51 -6.20 -15.44
C SER A 98 2.56 -6.08 -16.62
N ASP A 99 2.96 -5.35 -17.65
CA ASP A 99 2.15 -5.16 -18.86
C ASP A 99 1.97 -6.45 -19.68
N ARG A 100 3.02 -7.28 -19.71
CA ARG A 100 3.04 -8.47 -20.56
C ARG A 100 2.25 -9.62 -19.97
N ASP A 101 2.58 -10.01 -18.75
CA ASP A 101 2.08 -11.24 -18.13
C ASP A 101 1.04 -10.96 -17.04
N ARG A 102 0.74 -9.69 -16.80
CA ARG A 102 -0.26 -9.19 -15.84
C ARG A 102 -0.11 -9.82 -14.46
N HIS A 103 1.13 -9.80 -13.97
CA HIS A 103 1.43 -10.04 -12.57
C HIS A 103 1.39 -8.72 -11.79
N VAL A 104 0.94 -8.75 -10.56
CA VAL A 104 1.12 -7.65 -9.62
C VAL A 104 2.36 -7.93 -8.78
N PHE A 105 3.35 -7.06 -8.89
CA PHE A 105 4.60 -7.14 -8.12
C PHE A 105 4.49 -6.28 -6.88
N HIS A 106 4.92 -6.84 -5.75
CA HIS A 106 5.12 -6.16 -4.48
C HIS A 106 6.61 -6.14 -4.15
N PHE A 107 7.15 -4.95 -3.97
CA PHE A 107 8.58 -4.73 -3.71
C PHE A 107 8.80 -4.31 -2.26
N GLY A 108 9.87 -4.82 -1.63
CA GLY A 108 10.19 -4.54 -0.23
C GLY A 108 9.08 -5.00 0.71
N THR A 109 8.63 -6.23 0.55
CA THR A 109 7.46 -6.77 1.21
C THR A 109 7.78 -7.87 2.24
N GLU A 110 6.76 -8.38 2.87
CA GLU A 110 6.82 -9.48 3.85
C GLU A 110 7.28 -10.80 3.21
N THR A 111 8.18 -11.50 3.87
CA THR A 111 8.53 -12.89 3.47
C THR A 111 7.42 -13.87 3.83
N THR A 112 6.66 -13.58 4.90
CA THR A 112 5.44 -14.30 5.28
C THR A 112 4.26 -13.35 5.21
N ILE A 113 3.30 -13.61 4.32
CA ILE A 113 2.12 -12.76 4.13
C ILE A 113 1.35 -12.63 5.46
N GLY A 114 1.08 -11.39 5.86
CA GLY A 114 0.34 -11.06 7.08
C GLY A 114 1.20 -10.87 8.32
N ASP A 115 2.49 -11.16 8.25
CA ASP A 115 3.42 -10.91 9.33
C ASP A 115 4.33 -9.71 9.01
N THR A 116 3.93 -8.55 9.48
CA THR A 116 4.64 -7.28 9.23
C THR A 116 6.06 -7.22 9.81
N LEU A 117 6.40 -8.12 10.73
CA LEU A 117 7.74 -8.23 11.30
C LEU A 117 8.73 -8.92 10.35
N THR A 118 8.21 -9.63 9.35
CA THR A 118 9.02 -10.33 8.35
C THR A 118 9.27 -9.49 7.09
N GLN A 119 9.02 -8.19 7.12
CA GLN A 119 9.30 -7.31 5.99
C GLN A 119 10.80 -7.28 5.70
N ASP A 120 11.16 -7.61 4.45
CA ASP A 120 12.51 -7.48 3.92
C ASP A 120 12.51 -6.43 2.78
N PRO A 121 13.27 -5.34 2.91
CA PRO A 121 13.28 -4.27 1.91
C PRO A 121 13.81 -4.70 0.53
N MET A 122 14.45 -5.85 0.43
CA MET A 122 14.96 -6.43 -0.82
C MET A 122 14.11 -7.58 -1.37
N PHE A 123 13.01 -7.91 -0.69
CA PHE A 123 12.17 -9.03 -1.06
C PHE A 123 11.09 -8.60 -2.06
N ILE A 124 10.92 -9.39 -3.10
CA ILE A 124 9.93 -9.21 -4.15
C ILE A 124 8.95 -10.38 -4.10
N ARG A 125 7.67 -10.07 -4.18
CA ARG A 125 6.60 -11.05 -4.32
C ARG A 125 5.73 -10.67 -5.48
N PHE A 126 5.31 -11.65 -6.29
CA PHE A 126 4.42 -11.40 -7.41
C PHE A 126 3.23 -12.36 -7.41
N SER A 127 2.12 -11.85 -7.91
CA SER A 127 0.86 -12.60 -7.99
C SER A 127 0.91 -13.71 -9.02
N ASN A 128 -0.10 -14.56 -9.02
CA ASN A 128 -0.37 -15.44 -10.14
C ASN A 128 -0.68 -14.61 -11.42
N GLN A 129 -0.40 -15.16 -12.58
CA GLN A 129 -0.69 -14.53 -13.87
C GLN A 129 -2.20 -14.27 -14.01
N GLU A 130 -2.57 -13.09 -14.51
CA GLU A 130 -3.96 -12.64 -14.67
C GLU A 130 -4.82 -12.67 -13.38
N ASP A 131 -4.18 -12.80 -12.21
CA ASP A 131 -4.85 -12.88 -10.92
C ASP A 131 -4.10 -12.05 -9.88
N PHE A 132 -4.72 -11.00 -9.37
CA PHE A 132 -4.14 -10.12 -8.36
C PHE A 132 -4.49 -10.52 -6.92
N THR A 133 -5.09 -11.70 -6.71
CA THR A 133 -5.51 -12.17 -5.37
C THR A 133 -4.68 -13.32 -4.83
N THR A 134 -3.93 -14.01 -5.68
CA THR A 134 -3.14 -15.20 -5.32
C THR A 134 -1.65 -14.88 -5.34
N TYR A 135 -1.02 -14.89 -4.17
CA TYR A 135 0.40 -14.56 -3.97
C TYR A 135 1.20 -15.71 -3.35
N GLN A 136 0.55 -16.78 -2.94
CA GLN A 136 1.24 -17.93 -2.37
C GLN A 136 1.67 -18.88 -3.50
N PRO A 137 2.99 -19.15 -3.65
CA PRO A 137 3.48 -20.08 -4.66
C PRO A 137 2.96 -21.50 -4.41
N THR A 138 2.50 -22.14 -5.47
CA THR A 138 2.11 -23.57 -5.49
C THR A 138 2.68 -24.25 -6.73
N ALA A 139 2.58 -25.57 -6.80
CA ALA A 139 3.05 -26.33 -7.96
C ALA A 139 2.26 -26.04 -9.25
N THR A 140 1.09 -25.39 -9.14
CA THR A 140 0.14 -25.22 -10.25
C THR A 140 -0.08 -23.77 -10.66
N ASN A 141 0.44 -22.80 -9.90
CA ASN A 141 0.33 -21.37 -10.21
C ASN A 141 1.67 -20.75 -10.59
N THR A 142 1.64 -19.53 -11.10
CA THR A 142 2.83 -18.78 -11.49
C THR A 142 3.24 -17.73 -10.45
N ALA A 143 2.54 -17.67 -9.30
CA ALA A 143 2.93 -16.80 -8.21
C ALA A 143 4.31 -17.17 -7.68
N GLY A 144 5.08 -16.20 -7.26
CA GLY A 144 6.44 -16.47 -6.80
C GLY A 144 7.02 -15.37 -5.95
N THR A 145 8.25 -15.64 -5.53
CA THR A 145 9.04 -14.73 -4.70
C THR A 145 10.48 -14.70 -5.17
N PHE A 146 11.11 -13.56 -4.99
CA PHE A 146 12.52 -13.37 -5.30
C PHE A 146 13.12 -12.37 -4.31
N ARG A 147 14.37 -12.56 -3.92
CA ARG A 147 15.13 -11.63 -3.10
C ARG A 147 16.33 -11.11 -3.90
N LEU A 148 16.51 -9.80 -3.96
CA LEU A 148 17.69 -9.20 -4.58
C LEU A 148 18.92 -9.38 -3.68
N ASP A 149 20.05 -9.65 -4.29
CA ASP A 149 21.30 -9.95 -3.57
C ASP A 149 22.14 -8.70 -3.29
N LYS A 150 21.87 -7.60 -4.00
CA LYS A 150 22.71 -6.38 -3.93
C LYS A 150 21.86 -5.15 -3.68
N GLY A 151 22.32 -4.32 -2.76
CA GLY A 151 21.64 -3.15 -2.23
C GLY A 151 21.16 -3.39 -0.80
N ASN A 152 20.62 -2.35 -0.18
CA ASN A 152 20.01 -2.45 1.15
C ASN A 152 18.49 -2.40 1.06
N GLU A 153 17.98 -1.65 0.08
CA GLU A 153 16.53 -1.51 -0.10
C GLU A 153 16.14 -1.22 -1.55
N ILE A 154 14.95 -1.63 -1.91
CA ILE A 154 14.33 -1.28 -3.18
C ILE A 154 13.69 0.10 -3.03
N ILE A 155 14.17 1.07 -3.84
CA ILE A 155 13.69 2.45 -3.83
C ILE A 155 12.74 2.78 -4.97
N GLY A 156 12.75 1.98 -6.04
CA GLY A 156 11.88 2.20 -7.18
C GLY A 156 11.81 1.00 -8.12
N ALA A 157 10.75 0.94 -8.89
CA ALA A 157 10.59 -0.01 -9.98
C ALA A 157 9.86 0.65 -11.15
N VAL A 158 10.26 0.29 -12.37
CA VAL A 158 9.65 0.81 -13.60
C VAL A 158 9.42 -0.34 -14.56
N SER A 159 8.20 -0.43 -15.10
CA SER A 159 7.85 -1.41 -16.13
C SER A 159 8.40 -0.98 -17.49
N GLY A 160 9.08 -1.90 -18.15
CA GLY A 160 9.36 -1.82 -19.58
C GLY A 160 8.48 -2.82 -20.33
N LYS A 161 8.58 -2.85 -21.64
CA LYS A 161 7.77 -3.72 -22.48
C LYS A 161 7.88 -5.21 -22.14
N ASP A 162 9.10 -5.68 -21.85
CA ASP A 162 9.39 -7.10 -21.61
C ASP A 162 10.21 -7.32 -20.32
N TYR A 163 10.38 -6.28 -19.50
CA TYR A 163 11.18 -6.33 -18.27
C TYR A 163 10.66 -5.35 -17.21
N THR A 164 11.03 -5.58 -16.00
CA THR A 164 10.90 -4.62 -14.91
C THR A 164 12.28 -4.22 -14.43
N LEU A 165 12.59 -2.92 -14.50
CA LEU A 165 13.79 -2.36 -13.91
C LEU A 165 13.54 -2.08 -12.44
N VAL A 166 14.36 -2.63 -11.57
CA VAL A 166 14.30 -2.40 -10.13
C VAL A 166 15.52 -1.59 -9.70
N LEU A 167 15.26 -0.50 -8.99
CA LEU A 167 16.31 0.40 -8.49
C LEU A 167 16.51 0.13 -7.01
N THR A 168 17.75 -0.08 -6.61
CA THR A 168 18.19 -0.21 -5.23
C THR A 168 19.16 0.90 -4.87
N ASP A 169 19.35 1.15 -3.59
CA ASP A 169 20.34 2.09 -3.06
C ASP A 169 21.77 1.53 -3.14
#